data_c177f03b2780dbb946b51f234d17da63
#
_entry.id   c177f03b2780dbb946b51f234d17da63
#
_cell.length_a   1.000
_cell.length_b   1.000
_cell.length_c   1.000
_cell.angle_alpha   90.00
_cell.angle_beta   90.00
_cell.angle_gamma   90.00
#
_symmetry.space_group_name_H-M   'P 1'
#
loop_
_entity.id
_entity.type
_entity.pdbx_description
1 polymer ?
#
loop_
_entity_poly.entity_id
_entity_poly.type
_entity_poly.pdbx_seq_one_letter_code
_entity_poly.pdbx_strand_id
1 'polypeptide(L)'
;MIMKYLRLLFCLFIALSVSIKGNPQGIFDQSSDIGNPKNPGSAIFNSADQSYSLKGAGYNIWFDRDEFHYLYKKVSGDFILTAQFRFEGRGTDPHRKTGWMLRADTRENSPHLSATLHGDGLTVMQWRDFAGAEMKDPEDQIFAPDSSYDVIQLERAGKIFYMRAAHFGKPFVDIGSYEMEGLPDEVLAGLFICSHNPDVTEEATVWNVRIDRPVGDDYNASRDGVVGCRLETMNVFDGKRMVIWEKQGRFEAPNWMPDGKQLLFNMDGLLYKIPVTGGEISQLNTGTVTRNNNDHGISFNGKLLAISSSKDDAAGRGSAVYVVKLKGGEPRLVTPETPSYWHGWHPNNKEVIYVAQRGGTPIYNIYRNSIKGGKEVALTDIPQGEHVDGCEYSPDGKFIYYNGSHSGNMQLWRMKADGTDREQLTFDENKNWFPHISPDGKWIAYIAFPPEIEKNSHPSYKRVTLRLMPAEGGEPKVIAYLYGGQGTINVPSWSPDSRQIAFVSNSGN
;
A
#
# COMPACT_ATOMS: atom_id res chain seq x y z
N MET A 1 -45.67 -60.69 17.02
CA MET A 1 -46.11 -59.45 17.66
C MET A 1 -44.93 -58.88 18.43
N ILE A 2 -44.04 -58.14 17.74
CA ILE A 2 -42.93 -57.40 18.35
C ILE A 2 -42.78 -56.06 17.58
N MET A 3 -43.17 -54.99 18.24
CA MET A 3 -43.03 -53.61 17.75
C MET A 3 -41.58 -53.21 17.86
N LYS A 4 -40.98 -52.74 16.72
CA LYS A 4 -39.67 -52.10 16.67
C LYS A 4 -39.85 -50.58 16.80
N TYR A 5 -39.30 -49.99 17.87
CA TYR A 5 -39.17 -48.55 18.04
C TYR A 5 -37.98 -48.03 17.23
N LEU A 6 -38.26 -47.16 16.24
CA LEU A 6 -37.28 -46.42 15.51
C LEU A 6 -37.06 -45.08 16.22
N ARG A 7 -35.90 -44.90 16.86
CA ARG A 7 -35.48 -43.62 17.44
C ARG A 7 -34.84 -42.77 16.34
N LEU A 8 -35.51 -41.71 15.97
CA LEU A 8 -34.94 -40.63 15.14
C LEU A 8 -34.01 -39.77 16.04
N LEU A 9 -32.71 -39.82 15.78
CA LEU A 9 -31.76 -38.87 16.35
C LEU A 9 -31.80 -37.63 15.49
N PHE A 10 -32.35 -36.52 15.99
CA PHE A 10 -32.23 -35.18 15.41
C PHE A 10 -30.88 -34.61 15.89
N CYS A 11 -29.86 -34.59 15.01
CA CYS A 11 -28.64 -33.83 15.26
C CYS A 11 -28.93 -32.36 14.96
N LEU A 12 -29.08 -31.57 16.02
CA LEU A 12 -29.15 -30.14 15.98
C LEU A 12 -27.73 -29.62 15.69
N PHE A 13 -27.43 -29.28 14.45
CA PHE A 13 -26.22 -28.48 14.11
C PHE A 13 -26.47 -27.05 14.58
N ILE A 14 -25.95 -26.67 15.73
CA ILE A 14 -25.81 -25.27 16.13
C ILE A 14 -24.64 -24.72 15.31
N ALA A 15 -24.95 -24.02 14.24
CA ALA A 15 -23.98 -23.19 13.55
C ALA A 15 -23.61 -22.03 14.50
N LEU A 16 -22.47 -22.15 15.18
CA LEU A 16 -21.85 -21.00 15.83
C LEU A 16 -21.41 -20.04 14.71
N SER A 17 -22.23 -19.03 14.43
CA SER A 17 -21.78 -17.86 13.71
C SER A 17 -20.78 -17.12 14.61
N VAL A 18 -19.49 -17.33 14.39
CA VAL A 18 -18.44 -16.46 14.94
C VAL A 18 -18.60 -15.12 14.23
N SER A 19 -19.40 -14.25 14.82
CA SER A 19 -19.40 -12.84 14.47
C SER A 19 -18.02 -12.32 14.88
N ILE A 20 -17.14 -12.06 13.92
CA ILE A 20 -15.94 -11.27 14.16
C ILE A 20 -16.45 -9.88 14.52
N LYS A 21 -16.56 -9.62 15.83
CA LYS A 21 -16.77 -8.25 16.32
C LYS A 21 -15.51 -7.50 15.93
N GLY A 22 -15.59 -6.67 14.88
CA GLY A 22 -14.54 -5.71 14.57
C GLY A 22 -14.25 -4.90 15.84
N ASN A 23 -12.98 -4.63 16.11
CA ASN A 23 -12.56 -3.78 17.22
C ASN A 23 -13.28 -2.43 17.05
N PRO A 24 -14.10 -1.95 17.99
CA PRO A 24 -14.84 -0.70 17.86
C PRO A 24 -13.92 0.52 17.76
N GLN A 25 -12.62 0.37 18.06
CA GLN A 25 -11.59 1.40 17.96
C GLN A 25 -10.62 1.21 16.77
N GLY A 26 -10.97 0.37 15.80
CA GLY A 26 -10.14 0.11 14.62
C GLY A 26 -8.81 -0.54 15.00
N ILE A 27 -7.66 0.11 14.65
CA ILE A 27 -6.32 -0.40 14.98
C ILE A 27 -5.83 0.00 16.38
N PHE A 28 -6.58 0.82 17.12
CA PHE A 28 -6.23 1.28 18.45
C PHE A 28 -6.91 0.44 19.54
N ASP A 29 -6.38 0.50 20.75
CA ASP A 29 -6.83 -0.32 21.87
C ASP A 29 -7.59 0.50 22.93
N GLN A 30 -7.29 1.80 23.04
CA GLN A 30 -7.78 2.67 24.09
C GLN A 30 -8.11 4.07 23.58
N SER A 31 -9.09 4.71 24.23
CA SER A 31 -9.52 6.08 24.00
C SER A 31 -9.78 6.72 25.35
N SER A 32 -9.11 7.84 25.66
CA SER A 32 -9.25 8.53 26.95
C SER A 32 -8.91 10.00 26.85
N ASP A 33 -9.44 10.79 27.77
CA ASP A 33 -8.98 12.14 27.97
C ASP A 33 -7.67 12.14 28.76
N ILE A 34 -6.76 13.02 28.39
CA ILE A 34 -5.54 13.35 29.12
C ILE A 34 -5.77 14.69 29.84
N GLY A 35 -5.24 14.82 31.04
CA GLY A 35 -5.61 15.92 31.91
C GLY A 35 -7.04 15.74 32.41
N ASN A 36 -7.78 16.84 32.52
CA ASN A 36 -9.16 16.80 32.96
C ASN A 36 -10.00 17.82 32.18
N PRO A 37 -10.19 17.63 30.86
CA PRO A 37 -10.94 18.55 30.04
C PRO A 37 -12.38 18.70 30.55
N LYS A 38 -12.89 19.91 30.52
CA LYS A 38 -14.24 20.23 30.98
C LYS A 38 -15.33 19.48 30.19
N ASN A 39 -15.09 19.29 28.90
CA ASN A 39 -15.98 18.54 28.01
C ASN A 39 -15.29 17.25 27.60
N PRO A 40 -15.84 16.06 27.91
CA PRO A 40 -15.26 14.78 27.56
C PRO A 40 -15.12 14.62 26.05
N GLY A 41 -13.99 14.04 25.63
CA GLY A 41 -13.74 13.69 24.23
C GLY A 41 -14.28 12.32 23.84
N SER A 42 -14.18 12.00 22.58
CA SER A 42 -14.54 10.69 22.02
C SER A 42 -13.82 10.41 20.72
N ALA A 43 -13.66 9.12 20.40
CA ALA A 43 -13.17 8.64 19.12
C ALA A 43 -14.11 7.56 18.60
N ILE A 44 -14.48 7.66 17.32
CA ILE A 44 -15.38 6.70 16.65
C ILE A 44 -14.69 6.19 15.40
N PHE A 45 -14.55 4.85 15.29
CA PHE A 45 -14.08 4.20 14.08
C PHE A 45 -15.26 3.83 13.18
N ASN A 46 -15.24 4.31 11.94
CA ASN A 46 -16.18 3.93 10.90
C ASN A 46 -15.60 2.77 10.07
N SER A 47 -16.11 1.58 10.26
CA SER A 47 -15.64 0.38 9.53
C SER A 47 -15.98 0.39 8.03
N ALA A 48 -16.94 1.22 7.59
CA ALA A 48 -17.37 1.26 6.20
C ALA A 48 -16.34 1.95 5.27
N ASP A 49 -15.55 2.90 5.80
CA ASP A 49 -14.51 3.60 5.08
C ASP A 49 -13.18 3.66 5.86
N GLN A 50 -13.09 2.93 6.98
CA GLN A 50 -11.93 2.83 7.87
C GLN A 50 -11.39 4.20 8.32
N SER A 51 -12.28 5.16 8.50
CA SER A 51 -11.97 6.48 9.03
C SER A 51 -12.23 6.57 10.52
N TYR A 52 -11.62 7.58 11.15
CA TYR A 52 -11.82 7.93 12.54
C TYR A 52 -12.41 9.33 12.63
N SER A 53 -13.47 9.49 13.44
CA SER A 53 -13.96 10.79 13.86
C SER A 53 -13.49 11.04 15.29
N LEU A 54 -12.65 12.04 15.47
CA LEU A 54 -12.14 12.48 16.77
C LEU A 54 -12.90 13.71 17.23
N LYS A 55 -13.28 13.75 18.49
CA LYS A 55 -13.88 14.90 19.14
C LYS A 55 -13.21 15.14 20.48
N GLY A 56 -12.79 16.38 20.75
CA GLY A 56 -12.13 16.69 22.01
C GLY A 56 -12.16 18.16 22.33
N ALA A 57 -12.11 18.43 23.62
CA ALA A 57 -11.83 19.72 24.20
C ALA A 57 -10.39 19.76 24.69
N GLY A 58 -10.01 20.78 25.40
CA GLY A 58 -8.78 20.89 26.12
C GLY A 58 -8.15 22.26 26.05
N TYR A 59 -7.44 22.57 27.09
CA TYR A 59 -6.76 23.84 27.25
C TYR A 59 -5.59 23.99 26.27
N ASN A 60 -4.67 23.02 26.25
CA ASN A 60 -3.48 23.03 25.39
C ASN A 60 -2.70 21.72 25.54
N ILE A 61 -1.69 21.57 24.68
CA ILE A 61 -0.59 20.61 24.76
C ILE A 61 0.67 21.45 24.67
N TRP A 62 1.03 22.08 25.82
CA TRP A 62 2.14 23.03 25.93
C TRP A 62 2.46 23.28 27.41
N PHE A 63 3.47 24.08 27.73
CA PHE A 63 3.94 24.34 29.09
C PHE A 63 4.30 23.03 29.82
N ASP A 64 3.88 22.88 31.05
CA ASP A 64 4.18 21.77 31.95
C ASP A 64 3.09 20.70 32.01
N ARG A 65 1.91 20.92 31.37
CA ARG A 65 0.77 19.99 31.36
C ARG A 65 -0.05 20.01 30.08
N ASP A 66 -0.73 18.91 29.82
CA ASP A 66 -1.55 18.68 28.63
C ASP A 66 -3.01 18.41 28.98
N GLU A 67 -3.92 18.86 28.12
CA GLU A 67 -5.36 18.62 28.26
C GLU A 67 -5.97 18.41 26.86
N PHE A 68 -6.37 17.16 26.53
CA PHE A 68 -6.83 16.79 25.19
C PHE A 68 -7.46 15.39 25.17
N HIS A 69 -8.08 14.98 24.05
CA HIS A 69 -8.54 13.60 23.82
C HIS A 69 -7.53 12.78 23.02
N TYR A 70 -7.30 11.52 23.44
CA TYR A 70 -6.27 10.62 22.89
C TYR A 70 -6.84 9.24 22.55
N LEU A 71 -6.66 8.80 21.31
CA LEU A 71 -6.96 7.46 20.79
C LEU A 71 -5.64 6.76 20.50
N TYR A 72 -5.29 5.67 21.22
CA TYR A 72 -3.94 5.13 21.21
C TYR A 72 -3.87 3.62 21.40
N LYS A 73 -2.69 3.10 21.12
CA LYS A 73 -2.25 1.74 21.49
C LYS A 73 -0.79 1.76 21.92
N LYS A 74 -0.34 0.67 22.54
CA LYS A 74 1.07 0.44 22.86
C LYS A 74 1.83 -0.05 21.65
N VAL A 75 3.00 0.54 21.38
CA VAL A 75 3.90 0.18 20.29
C VAL A 75 5.34 0.21 20.81
N SER A 76 6.14 -0.81 20.48
CA SER A 76 7.57 -0.91 20.85
C SER A 76 8.45 -0.98 19.60
N GLY A 77 9.74 -0.62 19.73
CA GLY A 77 10.71 -0.66 18.65
C GLY A 77 10.48 0.41 17.59
N ASP A 78 10.97 0.16 16.37
CA ASP A 78 10.86 1.09 15.24
C ASP A 78 9.50 0.97 14.54
N PHE A 79 8.97 2.11 14.10
CA PHE A 79 7.67 2.16 13.41
C PHE A 79 7.53 3.42 12.55
N ILE A 80 6.60 3.35 11.60
CA ILE A 80 6.18 4.45 10.74
C ILE A 80 4.68 4.65 10.94
N LEU A 81 4.29 5.82 11.43
CA LEU A 81 2.90 6.23 11.57
C LEU A 81 2.52 7.13 10.39
N THR A 82 1.50 6.78 9.63
CA THR A 82 1.03 7.61 8.52
C THR A 82 -0.48 7.76 8.61
N ALA A 83 -0.98 8.98 8.44
CA ALA A 83 -2.42 9.26 8.35
C ALA A 83 -2.67 10.55 7.58
N GLN A 84 -3.92 10.70 7.17
CA GLN A 84 -4.43 11.91 6.55
C GLN A 84 -5.49 12.54 7.46
N PHE A 85 -5.39 13.85 7.65
CA PHE A 85 -6.17 14.59 8.66
C PHE A 85 -6.98 15.71 8.02
N ARG A 86 -8.15 15.96 8.57
CA ARG A 86 -8.95 17.14 8.26
C ARG A 86 -9.73 17.57 9.49
N PHE A 87 -9.59 18.84 9.88
CA PHE A 87 -10.51 19.43 10.84
C PHE A 87 -11.91 19.59 10.23
N GLU A 88 -12.93 19.38 11.04
CA GLU A 88 -14.30 19.67 10.66
C GLU A 88 -14.69 21.09 11.11
N GLY A 89 -15.32 21.83 10.20
CA GLY A 89 -15.71 23.22 10.46
C GLY A 89 -14.55 24.21 10.62
N ARG A 90 -14.89 25.46 10.89
CA ARG A 90 -13.90 26.55 11.03
C ARG A 90 -13.16 26.53 12.36
N GLY A 91 -13.77 25.92 13.40
CA GLY A 91 -13.26 25.96 14.76
C GLY A 91 -13.40 27.32 15.45
N THR A 92 -13.03 27.32 16.71
CA THR A 92 -13.12 28.53 17.57
C THR A 92 -11.76 29.15 17.87
N ASP A 93 -10.69 28.36 17.77
CA ASP A 93 -9.33 28.80 18.06
C ASP A 93 -8.37 28.37 16.91
N PRO A 94 -7.51 29.29 16.42
CA PRO A 94 -6.53 28.96 15.39
C PRO A 94 -5.51 27.91 15.84
N HIS A 95 -5.24 27.78 17.12
CA HIS A 95 -4.29 26.82 17.69
C HIS A 95 -4.94 25.50 18.13
N ARG A 96 -6.20 25.20 17.76
CA ARG A 96 -6.73 23.84 17.89
C ARG A 96 -5.80 22.86 17.20
N LYS A 97 -5.61 21.66 17.78
CA LYS A 97 -4.55 20.73 17.37
C LYS A 97 -5.10 19.35 17.09
N THR A 98 -4.57 18.69 16.07
CA THR A 98 -4.73 17.26 15.80
C THR A 98 -3.46 16.70 15.17
N GLY A 99 -3.27 15.39 15.19
CA GLY A 99 -2.09 14.78 14.59
C GLY A 99 -1.74 13.42 15.20
N TRP A 100 -0.49 13.04 15.04
CA TRP A 100 0.12 11.89 15.69
C TRP A 100 0.82 12.30 16.99
N MET A 101 0.69 11.48 18.02
CA MET A 101 1.39 11.68 19.29
C MET A 101 1.97 10.37 19.80
N LEU A 102 3.17 10.46 20.38
CA LEU A 102 3.85 9.43 21.14
C LEU A 102 3.99 9.92 22.59
N ARG A 103 3.62 9.06 23.55
CA ARG A 103 3.71 9.39 24.98
C ARG A 103 4.32 8.24 25.77
N ALA A 104 5.02 8.57 26.84
CA ALA A 104 5.50 7.55 27.79
C ALA A 104 4.31 6.94 28.59
N ASP A 105 3.31 7.76 28.95
CA ASP A 105 2.13 7.35 29.72
C ASP A 105 0.98 8.35 29.57
N THR A 106 -0.11 8.15 30.32
CA THR A 106 -1.34 8.97 30.28
C THR A 106 -1.37 10.12 31.27
N ARG A 107 -0.29 10.38 32.04
CA ARG A 107 -0.25 11.54 32.94
C ARG A 107 -0.23 12.83 32.12
N GLU A 108 -0.89 13.88 32.64
CA GLU A 108 -0.97 15.17 31.96
C GLU A 108 0.37 15.85 31.67
N ASN A 109 1.42 15.50 32.43
CA ASN A 109 2.76 16.03 32.29
C ASN A 109 3.77 15.02 31.69
N SER A 110 3.29 13.97 31.05
CA SER A 110 4.13 12.90 30.47
C SER A 110 5.10 13.42 29.41
N PRO A 111 6.30 12.83 29.29
CA PRO A 111 7.13 13.03 28.11
C PRO A 111 6.35 12.66 26.86
N HIS A 112 6.45 13.46 25.80
CA HIS A 112 5.78 13.19 24.53
C HIS A 112 6.50 13.82 23.35
N LEU A 113 6.24 13.29 22.16
CA LEU A 113 6.58 13.90 20.89
C LEU A 113 5.36 13.82 19.97
N SER A 114 5.04 14.93 19.31
CA SER A 114 3.86 15.01 18.43
C SER A 114 4.20 15.60 17.07
N ALA A 115 3.54 15.10 16.04
CA ALA A 115 3.48 15.67 14.71
C ALA A 115 2.10 16.30 14.54
N THR A 116 2.04 17.61 14.62
CA THR A 116 0.84 18.40 14.94
C THR A 116 0.40 19.27 13.78
N LEU A 117 -0.89 19.25 13.49
CA LEU A 117 -1.59 20.21 12.64
C LEU A 117 -2.41 21.15 13.51
N HIS A 118 -2.32 22.44 13.24
CA HIS A 118 -3.12 23.48 13.88
C HIS A 118 -4.28 23.94 12.99
N GLY A 119 -5.26 24.58 13.59
CA GLY A 119 -6.45 25.07 12.89
C GLY A 119 -6.19 26.20 11.91
N ASP A 120 -5.13 26.98 12.10
CA ASP A 120 -4.65 28.02 11.18
C ASP A 120 -3.76 27.48 10.05
N GLY A 121 -3.49 26.16 10.05
CA GLY A 121 -2.64 25.47 9.08
C GLY A 121 -1.20 25.30 9.51
N LEU A 122 -0.76 25.85 10.64
CA LEU A 122 0.58 25.59 11.18
C LEU A 122 0.80 24.08 11.32
N THR A 123 1.92 23.58 10.80
CA THR A 123 2.35 22.19 10.88
C THR A 123 3.69 22.14 11.58
N VAL A 124 3.81 21.32 12.64
CA VAL A 124 4.95 21.40 13.53
C VAL A 124 5.21 20.08 14.25
N MET A 125 6.48 19.72 14.46
CA MET A 125 6.90 18.68 15.40
C MET A 125 7.16 19.34 16.75
N GLN A 126 6.56 18.82 17.84
CA GLN A 126 6.67 19.37 19.19
C GLN A 126 6.96 18.26 20.19
N TRP A 127 7.72 18.58 21.27
CA TRP A 127 8.08 17.58 22.27
C TRP A 127 8.22 18.15 23.69
N ARG A 128 8.08 17.27 24.68
CA ARG A 128 8.43 17.45 26.09
C ARG A 128 9.37 16.32 26.48
N ASP A 129 10.62 16.63 26.76
CA ASP A 129 11.69 15.63 26.98
C ASP A 129 11.47 14.76 28.22
N PHE A 130 11.00 15.33 29.32
CA PHE A 130 10.79 14.60 30.57
C PHE A 130 9.53 15.09 31.30
N ALA A 131 9.03 14.27 32.20
CA ALA A 131 7.78 14.55 32.91
C ALA A 131 7.83 15.90 33.65
N GLY A 132 6.86 16.77 33.35
CA GLY A 132 6.74 18.09 33.94
C GLY A 132 7.74 19.14 33.43
N ALA A 133 8.50 18.84 32.35
CA ALA A 133 9.30 19.87 31.70
C ALA A 133 8.38 20.92 31.07
N GLU A 134 8.72 22.19 31.25
CA GLU A 134 8.03 23.30 30.59
C GLU A 134 8.51 23.40 29.14
N MET A 135 7.58 23.27 28.19
CA MET A 135 7.87 23.41 26.75
C MET A 135 8.10 24.90 26.41
N LYS A 136 9.09 25.15 25.57
CA LYS A 136 9.55 26.50 25.19
C LYS A 136 9.56 26.68 23.68
N ASP A 137 9.26 27.87 23.25
CA ASP A 137 9.35 28.33 21.86
C ASP A 137 10.65 29.17 21.70
N PRO A 138 11.52 28.88 20.72
CA PRO A 138 11.39 27.85 19.67
C PRO A 138 12.07 26.50 19.97
N GLU A 139 12.60 26.30 21.19
CA GLU A 139 13.53 25.21 21.52
C GLU A 139 12.92 23.82 21.41
N ASP A 140 11.61 23.68 21.73
CA ASP A 140 10.93 22.38 21.81
C ASP A 140 9.99 22.14 20.61
N GLN A 141 10.36 22.71 19.44
CA GLN A 141 9.60 22.51 18.21
C GLN A 141 10.40 22.72 16.92
N ILE A 142 9.93 22.07 15.84
CA ILE A 142 10.44 22.26 14.46
C ILE A 142 9.26 22.58 13.56
N PHE A 143 9.27 23.76 12.97
CA PHE A 143 8.22 24.23 12.07
C PHE A 143 8.38 23.65 10.67
N ALA A 144 7.27 23.26 10.05
CA ALA A 144 7.23 22.93 8.64
C ALA A 144 7.46 24.18 7.76
N PRO A 145 8.06 24.00 6.57
CA PRO A 145 8.34 25.14 5.67
C PRO A 145 7.10 25.72 4.99
N ASP A 146 5.97 25.01 5.02
CA ASP A 146 4.68 25.44 4.47
C ASP A 146 3.58 25.08 5.49
N SER A 147 2.35 25.47 5.21
CA SER A 147 1.19 25.29 6.06
C SER A 147 0.13 24.38 5.44
N SER A 148 -0.84 23.97 6.26
CA SER A 148 -2.02 23.24 5.79
C SER A 148 -1.73 21.91 5.11
N TYR A 149 -0.67 21.24 5.52
CA TYR A 149 -0.46 19.84 5.16
C TYR A 149 -1.61 18.99 5.67
N ASP A 150 -1.94 17.93 4.96
CA ASP A 150 -3.03 17.03 5.33
C ASP A 150 -2.58 15.56 5.45
N VAL A 151 -1.40 15.21 4.97
CA VAL A 151 -0.77 13.89 5.17
C VAL A 151 0.41 14.03 6.10
N ILE A 152 0.37 13.35 7.24
CA ILE A 152 1.43 13.40 8.26
C ILE A 152 2.02 12.01 8.45
N GLN A 153 3.35 11.95 8.43
CA GLN A 153 4.12 10.78 8.80
C GLN A 153 5.03 11.11 9.99
N LEU A 154 4.99 10.26 11.01
CA LEU A 154 5.89 10.28 12.16
C LEU A 154 6.58 8.92 12.24
N GLU A 155 7.90 8.92 12.19
CA GLU A 155 8.72 7.70 12.19
C GLU A 155 9.63 7.67 13.39
N ARG A 156 9.77 6.50 14.01
CA ARG A 156 10.76 6.19 15.02
C ARG A 156 11.83 5.26 14.44
N ALA A 157 13.10 5.64 14.61
CA ALA A 157 14.26 4.81 14.34
C ALA A 157 15.20 4.87 15.57
N GLY A 158 15.09 3.89 16.45
CA GLY A 158 15.75 3.88 17.75
C GLY A 158 15.26 5.03 18.65
N LYS A 159 16.12 6.01 18.91
CA LYS A 159 15.80 7.21 19.70
C LYS A 159 15.56 8.45 18.84
N ILE A 160 15.72 8.34 17.52
CA ILE A 160 15.50 9.46 16.60
C ILE A 160 14.11 9.36 16.04
N PHE A 161 13.41 10.49 16.03
CA PHE A 161 12.06 10.65 15.50
C PHE A 161 12.12 11.60 14.32
N TYR A 162 11.48 11.21 13.20
CA TYR A 162 11.43 11.97 11.96
C TYR A 162 9.99 12.35 11.66
N MET A 163 9.76 13.60 11.32
CA MET A 163 8.48 14.07 10.81
C MET A 163 8.58 14.39 9.33
N ARG A 164 7.62 13.87 8.56
CA ARG A 164 7.37 14.25 7.17
C ARG A 164 5.93 14.68 7.00
N ALA A 165 5.69 15.60 6.09
CA ALA A 165 4.34 16.05 5.77
C ALA A 165 4.18 16.23 4.26
N ALA A 166 2.93 16.08 3.77
CA ALA A 166 2.59 16.34 2.38
C ALA A 166 1.21 16.99 2.27
N HIS A 167 1.02 17.77 1.24
CA HIS A 167 -0.32 17.99 0.67
C HIS A 167 -0.69 16.77 -0.17
N PHE A 168 -1.86 16.18 0.04
CA PHE A 168 -2.26 15.01 -0.74
C PHE A 168 -2.12 15.25 -2.25
N GLY A 169 -1.46 14.36 -2.93
CA GLY A 169 -1.09 14.50 -4.35
C GLY A 169 0.37 14.92 -4.58
N LYS A 170 1.10 15.32 -3.56
CA LYS A 170 2.51 15.74 -3.63
C LYS A 170 3.42 14.77 -2.87
N PRO A 171 4.72 14.71 -3.18
CA PRO A 171 5.70 13.98 -2.37
C PRO A 171 5.76 14.51 -0.93
N PHE A 172 6.27 13.68 -0.01
CA PHE A 172 6.61 14.14 1.33
C PHE A 172 7.71 15.21 1.29
N VAL A 173 7.59 16.17 2.20
CA VAL A 173 8.64 17.10 2.59
C VAL A 173 9.16 16.66 3.96
N ASP A 174 10.47 16.55 4.10
CA ASP A 174 11.10 16.32 5.41
C ASP A 174 10.98 17.59 6.25
N ILE A 175 10.31 17.49 7.41
CA ILE A 175 10.14 18.62 8.34
C ILE A 175 11.35 18.72 9.24
N GLY A 176 11.79 17.58 9.79
CA GLY A 176 12.94 17.50 10.64
C GLY A 176 13.01 16.20 11.44
N SER A 177 14.01 16.15 12.31
CA SER A 177 14.21 15.03 13.22
C SER A 177 14.63 15.52 14.59
N TYR A 178 14.31 14.74 15.62
CA TYR A 178 14.69 15.00 17.01
C TYR A 178 15.10 13.70 17.69
N GLU A 179 16.24 13.73 18.42
CA GLU A 179 16.69 12.62 19.26
C GLU A 179 16.14 12.81 20.67
N MET A 180 15.29 11.89 21.12
CA MET A 180 14.58 12.00 22.39
C MET A 180 14.88 10.81 23.30
N GLU A 181 15.59 11.06 24.40
CA GLU A 181 15.92 10.07 25.43
C GLU A 181 14.75 9.78 26.40
N GLY A 182 13.82 10.72 26.54
CA GLY A 182 12.73 10.66 27.54
C GLY A 182 11.63 9.68 27.22
N LEU A 183 11.54 9.15 25.99
CA LEU A 183 10.54 8.13 25.63
C LEU A 183 11.11 6.72 25.81
N PRO A 184 10.34 5.82 26.50
CA PRO A 184 10.72 4.41 26.63
C PRO A 184 10.63 3.66 25.29
N ASP A 185 11.08 2.39 25.28
CA ASP A 185 10.91 1.54 24.09
C ASP A 185 9.45 1.30 23.80
N GLU A 186 8.62 0.89 24.77
CA GLU A 186 7.18 0.82 24.65
C GLU A 186 6.55 2.20 24.89
N VAL A 187 5.93 2.78 23.87
CA VAL A 187 5.24 4.05 23.93
C VAL A 187 3.74 3.89 23.66
N LEU A 188 2.94 4.84 24.11
CA LEU A 188 1.58 5.04 23.65
C LEU A 188 1.66 5.82 22.33
N ALA A 189 1.25 5.21 21.21
CA ALA A 189 1.23 5.82 19.89
C ALA A 189 -0.23 6.00 19.43
N GLY A 190 -0.60 7.21 19.02
CA GLY A 190 -2.00 7.46 18.71
C GLY A 190 -2.32 8.78 18.04
N LEU A 191 -3.61 8.95 17.79
CA LEU A 191 -4.24 10.14 17.25
C LEU A 191 -4.77 11.01 18.39
N PHE A 192 -4.67 12.31 18.26
CA PHE A 192 -5.15 13.22 19.29
C PHE A 192 -5.92 14.40 18.72
N ILE A 193 -6.75 15.04 19.57
CA ILE A 193 -7.41 16.29 19.28
C ILE A 193 -7.51 17.16 20.54
N CYS A 194 -7.18 18.45 20.41
CA CYS A 194 -7.28 19.48 21.42
C CYS A 194 -7.93 20.72 20.82
N SER A 195 -8.96 21.27 21.46
CA SER A 195 -9.66 22.47 20.99
C SER A 195 -8.90 23.75 21.17
N HIS A 196 -7.90 23.79 22.07
CA HIS A 196 -7.24 25.00 22.58
C HIS A 196 -8.19 26.01 23.26
N ASN A 197 -9.42 25.56 23.53
CA ASN A 197 -10.46 26.31 24.27
C ASN A 197 -11.23 25.33 25.16
N PRO A 198 -11.07 25.37 26.48
CA PRO A 198 -11.68 24.41 27.40
C PRO A 198 -13.22 24.35 27.34
N ASP A 199 -13.87 25.42 26.86
CA ASP A 199 -15.32 25.52 26.83
C ASP A 199 -15.99 24.90 25.61
N VAL A 200 -15.21 24.52 24.59
CA VAL A 200 -15.73 23.97 23.35
C VAL A 200 -15.06 22.65 23.00
N THR A 201 -15.74 21.85 22.18
CA THR A 201 -15.17 20.67 21.54
C THR A 201 -14.94 20.95 20.07
N GLU A 202 -13.80 20.49 19.56
CA GLU A 202 -13.48 20.49 18.13
C GLU A 202 -13.56 19.07 17.57
N GLU A 203 -13.70 18.97 16.25
CA GLU A 203 -13.82 17.69 15.55
C GLU A 203 -12.80 17.59 14.43
N ALA A 204 -12.26 16.37 14.23
CA ALA A 204 -11.39 16.04 13.10
C ALA A 204 -11.74 14.66 12.54
N THR A 205 -11.65 14.51 11.23
CA THR A 205 -11.71 13.22 10.53
C THR A 205 -10.31 12.80 10.14
N VAL A 206 -9.97 11.53 10.41
CA VAL A 206 -8.68 10.95 10.09
C VAL A 206 -8.89 9.66 9.31
N TRP A 207 -8.19 9.49 8.18
CA TRP A 207 -8.26 8.29 7.35
C TRP A 207 -6.89 7.86 6.88
N ASN A 208 -6.81 6.71 6.21
CA ASN A 208 -5.54 6.11 5.78
C ASN A 208 -4.57 5.85 6.94
N VAL A 209 -5.10 5.61 8.14
CA VAL A 209 -4.31 5.43 9.36
C VAL A 209 -3.54 4.11 9.27
N ARG A 210 -2.21 4.17 9.29
CA ARG A 210 -1.31 3.01 9.25
C ARG A 210 -0.23 3.13 10.30
N ILE A 211 0.05 2.01 10.93
CA ILE A 211 1.22 1.78 11.80
C ILE A 211 1.99 0.66 11.12
N ASP A 212 3.11 1.01 10.49
CA ASP A 212 3.95 0.08 9.78
C ASP A 212 5.25 -0.14 10.57
N ARG A 213 5.72 -1.37 10.60
CA ARG A 213 7.03 -1.72 11.20
C ARG A 213 8.01 -1.93 10.06
N PRO A 214 9.02 -1.05 9.89
CA PRO A 214 10.06 -1.27 8.90
C PRO A 214 10.94 -2.44 9.32
N VAL A 215 11.49 -3.14 8.34
CA VAL A 215 12.57 -4.11 8.56
C VAL A 215 13.92 -3.38 8.57
N GLY A 216 14.91 -3.95 9.25
CA GLY A 216 16.28 -3.40 9.23
C GLY A 216 16.92 -3.49 7.84
N ASP A 217 17.96 -2.70 7.61
CA ASP A 217 18.64 -2.64 6.31
C ASP A 217 19.29 -3.97 5.91
N ASP A 218 19.69 -4.78 6.89
CA ASP A 218 20.27 -6.10 6.70
C ASP A 218 19.23 -7.24 6.64
N TYR A 219 17.93 -6.93 6.61
CA TYR A 219 16.85 -7.91 6.60
C TYR A 219 16.95 -8.86 5.42
N ASN A 220 16.79 -10.14 5.71
CA ASN A 220 16.72 -11.21 4.73
C ASN A 220 15.55 -12.15 5.07
N ALA A 221 14.55 -12.22 4.20
CA ALA A 221 13.34 -13.00 4.44
C ALA A 221 13.60 -14.51 4.68
N SER A 222 14.69 -15.06 4.14
CA SER A 222 15.06 -16.47 4.35
C SER A 222 15.65 -16.72 5.72
N ARG A 223 16.26 -15.70 6.34
CA ARG A 223 16.87 -15.75 7.67
C ARG A 223 15.91 -15.29 8.76
N ASP A 224 15.22 -14.18 8.51
CA ASP A 224 14.52 -13.40 9.53
C ASP A 224 12.99 -13.62 9.49
N GLY A 225 12.54 -14.49 8.58
CA GLY A 225 11.12 -14.74 8.35
C GLY A 225 10.48 -13.72 7.40
N VAL A 226 9.18 -13.86 7.17
CA VAL A 226 8.42 -12.96 6.30
C VAL A 226 7.67 -11.92 7.14
N VAL A 227 7.62 -10.70 6.64
CA VAL A 227 6.80 -9.64 7.23
C VAL A 227 5.32 -9.84 6.91
N GLY A 228 4.45 -9.15 7.63
CA GLY A 228 3.03 -9.09 7.35
C GLY A 228 2.72 -8.33 6.07
N CYS A 229 1.62 -8.69 5.43
CA CYS A 229 1.08 -8.01 4.26
C CYS A 229 -0.36 -7.60 4.49
N ARG A 230 -0.76 -6.46 3.91
CA ARG A 230 -2.14 -6.00 3.83
C ARG A 230 -2.56 -5.92 2.38
N LEU A 231 -3.62 -6.62 2.02
CA LEU A 231 -4.31 -6.45 0.74
C LEU A 231 -5.22 -5.24 0.87
N GLU A 232 -5.01 -4.26 0.02
CA GLU A 232 -5.74 -3.00 0.06
C GLU A 232 -6.40 -2.68 -1.27
N THR A 233 -7.50 -1.95 -1.21
CA THR A 233 -8.07 -1.23 -2.35
C THR A 233 -8.04 0.27 -2.08
N MET A 234 -8.02 1.06 -3.13
CA MET A 234 -8.01 2.52 -3.02
C MET A 234 -8.79 3.15 -4.16
N ASN A 235 -9.62 4.13 -3.85
CA ASN A 235 -10.17 5.04 -4.86
C ASN A 235 -9.07 6.04 -5.27
N VAL A 236 -8.71 6.05 -6.55
CA VAL A 236 -7.57 6.85 -7.06
C VAL A 236 -7.83 8.35 -7.10
N PHE A 237 -9.08 8.79 -6.97
CA PHE A 237 -9.46 10.21 -7.05
C PHE A 237 -9.51 10.90 -5.69
N ASP A 238 -9.92 10.19 -4.63
CA ASP A 238 -9.99 10.74 -3.26
C ASP A 238 -8.93 10.15 -2.31
N GLY A 239 -8.14 9.17 -2.79
CA GLY A 239 -7.06 8.55 -2.05
C GLY A 239 -7.48 7.70 -0.85
N LYS A 240 -8.76 7.41 -0.66
CA LYS A 240 -9.24 6.59 0.46
C LYS A 240 -8.87 5.13 0.26
N ARG A 241 -8.12 4.58 1.23
CA ARG A 241 -7.60 3.22 1.25
C ARG A 241 -8.42 2.35 2.20
N MET A 242 -8.66 1.09 1.77
CA MET A 242 -9.36 0.08 2.55
C MET A 242 -8.48 -1.15 2.70
N VAL A 243 -8.18 -1.59 3.91
CA VAL A 243 -7.60 -2.92 4.16
C VAL A 243 -8.70 -3.95 4.00
N ILE A 244 -8.53 -4.83 3.00
CA ILE A 244 -9.47 -5.91 2.68
C ILE A 244 -9.11 -7.17 3.45
N TRP A 245 -7.80 -7.43 3.58
CA TRP A 245 -7.28 -8.60 4.26
C TRP A 245 -5.86 -8.35 4.76
N GLU A 246 -5.53 -8.93 5.90
CA GLU A 246 -4.22 -8.83 6.53
C GLU A 246 -3.77 -10.20 7.01
N LYS A 247 -2.49 -10.53 6.78
CA LYS A 247 -1.90 -11.79 7.20
C LYS A 247 -0.39 -11.65 7.41
N GLN A 248 0.12 -12.36 8.40
CA GLN A 248 1.54 -12.67 8.49
C GLN A 248 1.93 -13.62 7.35
N GLY A 249 2.94 -13.26 6.59
CA GLY A 249 3.38 -14.00 5.41
C GLY A 249 3.23 -13.19 4.13
N ARG A 250 3.87 -13.67 3.06
CA ARG A 250 3.93 -12.98 1.77
C ARG A 250 2.76 -13.39 0.90
N PHE A 251 2.03 -12.41 0.43
CA PHE A 251 1.13 -12.50 -0.73
C PHE A 251 1.27 -11.22 -1.56
N GLU A 252 0.93 -11.27 -2.85
CA GLU A 252 1.37 -10.25 -3.81
C GLU A 252 0.39 -10.09 -4.96
N ALA A 253 0.53 -8.95 -5.68
CA ALA A 253 0.07 -8.76 -7.04
C ALA A 253 -1.44 -8.99 -7.23
N PRO A 254 -2.32 -8.19 -6.61
CA PRO A 254 -3.76 -8.37 -6.74
C PRO A 254 -4.28 -7.89 -8.09
N ASN A 255 -5.11 -8.72 -8.75
CA ASN A 255 -5.92 -8.32 -9.90
C ASN A 255 -7.40 -8.21 -9.50
N TRP A 256 -8.12 -7.27 -10.05
CA TRP A 256 -9.58 -7.26 -9.97
C TRP A 256 -10.19 -8.32 -10.90
N MET A 257 -11.15 -9.09 -10.37
CA MET A 257 -11.97 -9.96 -11.21
C MET A 257 -12.92 -9.14 -12.09
N PRO A 258 -13.28 -9.63 -13.30
CA PRO A 258 -14.08 -8.87 -14.26
C PRO A 258 -15.46 -8.43 -13.75
N ASP A 259 -16.00 -9.11 -12.75
CA ASP A 259 -17.28 -8.76 -12.12
C ASP A 259 -17.16 -7.65 -11.06
N GLY A 260 -15.93 -7.20 -10.76
CA GLY A 260 -15.66 -6.19 -9.74
C GLY A 260 -15.90 -6.63 -8.30
N LYS A 261 -16.16 -7.92 -8.04
CA LYS A 261 -16.57 -8.41 -6.70
C LYS A 261 -15.48 -9.12 -5.94
N GLN A 262 -14.44 -9.57 -6.61
CA GLN A 262 -13.33 -10.31 -6.00
C GLN A 262 -11.99 -9.78 -6.50
N LEU A 263 -10.95 -10.01 -5.71
CA LEU A 263 -9.55 -9.86 -6.09
C LEU A 263 -8.93 -11.25 -6.24
N LEU A 264 -8.04 -11.39 -7.23
CA LEU A 264 -7.16 -12.55 -7.43
C LEU A 264 -5.74 -12.13 -7.03
N PHE A 265 -5.03 -12.93 -6.25
CA PHE A 265 -3.65 -12.66 -5.83
C PHE A 265 -2.87 -13.96 -5.69
N ASN A 266 -1.52 -13.89 -5.67
CA ASN A 266 -0.69 -15.05 -5.43
C ASN A 266 -0.18 -15.10 -3.98
N MET A 267 -0.05 -16.32 -3.47
CA MET A 267 0.53 -16.65 -2.17
C MET A 267 1.09 -18.06 -2.21
N ASP A 268 2.34 -18.25 -1.76
CA ASP A 268 3.00 -19.57 -1.66
C ASP A 268 3.00 -20.37 -2.98
N GLY A 269 3.15 -19.69 -4.12
CA GLY A 269 3.16 -20.31 -5.44
C GLY A 269 1.78 -20.66 -6.00
N LEU A 270 0.70 -20.35 -5.28
CA LEU A 270 -0.68 -20.62 -5.66
C LEU A 270 -1.46 -19.32 -5.84
N LEU A 271 -2.59 -19.39 -6.50
CA LEU A 271 -3.47 -18.26 -6.71
C LEU A 271 -4.74 -18.39 -5.86
N TYR A 272 -5.15 -17.26 -5.27
CA TYR A 272 -6.29 -17.20 -4.39
C TYR A 272 -7.22 -16.04 -4.79
N LYS A 273 -8.50 -16.20 -4.46
CA LYS A 273 -9.53 -15.16 -4.60
C LYS A 273 -10.07 -14.76 -3.24
N ILE A 274 -10.40 -13.49 -3.10
CA ILE A 274 -11.06 -12.93 -1.92
C ILE A 274 -12.14 -11.93 -2.37
N PRO A 275 -13.31 -11.85 -1.70
CA PRO A 275 -14.25 -10.76 -1.93
C PRO A 275 -13.62 -9.38 -1.65
N VAL A 276 -13.97 -8.36 -2.43
CA VAL A 276 -13.51 -6.98 -2.21
C VAL A 276 -13.99 -6.37 -0.88
N THR A 277 -14.95 -7.02 -0.24
CA THR A 277 -15.43 -6.69 1.10
C THR A 277 -14.69 -7.41 2.21
N GLY A 278 -13.62 -8.18 1.88
CA GLY A 278 -12.94 -9.06 2.80
C GLY A 278 -13.67 -10.39 3.02
N GLY A 279 -13.15 -11.21 3.92
CA GLY A 279 -13.70 -12.51 4.27
C GLY A 279 -12.78 -13.68 3.92
N GLU A 280 -13.36 -14.83 3.59
CA GLU A 280 -12.58 -16.05 3.35
C GLU A 280 -11.96 -16.06 1.94
N ILE A 281 -10.71 -16.54 1.89
CA ILE A 281 -10.01 -16.77 0.63
C ILE A 281 -10.39 -18.13 0.04
N SER A 282 -10.37 -18.22 -1.29
CA SER A 282 -10.58 -19.48 -2.01
C SER A 282 -9.50 -19.69 -3.05
N GLN A 283 -8.91 -20.88 -3.12
CA GLN A 283 -7.86 -21.18 -4.09
C GLN A 283 -8.44 -21.31 -5.52
N LEU A 284 -7.73 -20.74 -6.48
CA LEU A 284 -7.95 -20.99 -7.91
C LEU A 284 -7.11 -22.19 -8.33
N ASN A 285 -7.75 -23.22 -8.90
CA ASN A 285 -7.04 -24.40 -9.38
C ASN A 285 -6.21 -24.09 -10.64
N THR A 286 -4.89 -24.27 -10.55
CA THR A 286 -3.93 -24.15 -11.65
C THR A 286 -3.28 -25.50 -12.01
N GLY A 287 -3.98 -26.63 -11.78
CA GLY A 287 -3.55 -27.96 -12.13
C GLY A 287 -2.18 -28.32 -11.54
N THR A 288 -1.27 -28.75 -12.39
CA THR A 288 0.12 -29.11 -12.01
C THR A 288 1.06 -27.93 -11.89
N VAL A 289 0.64 -26.71 -12.27
CA VAL A 289 1.45 -25.47 -12.21
C VAL A 289 1.23 -24.78 -10.89
N THR A 290 2.12 -25.03 -9.91
CA THR A 290 1.97 -24.65 -8.50
C THR A 290 3.12 -23.80 -7.94
N ARG A 291 3.98 -23.27 -8.83
CA ARG A 291 5.12 -22.43 -8.45
C ARG A 291 5.02 -21.07 -9.13
N ASN A 292 3.79 -20.49 -9.05
CA ASN A 292 3.50 -19.20 -9.67
C ASN A 292 4.22 -18.09 -8.90
N ASN A 293 4.78 -17.14 -9.63
CA ASN A 293 5.27 -15.88 -9.08
C ASN A 293 4.15 -14.81 -9.11
N ASN A 294 4.52 -13.57 -8.92
CA ASN A 294 3.59 -12.43 -8.89
C ASN A 294 3.11 -11.97 -10.27
N ASP A 295 3.65 -12.52 -11.40
CA ASP A 295 3.28 -12.06 -12.73
C ASP A 295 2.12 -12.91 -13.27
N HIS A 296 0.93 -12.41 -13.10
CA HIS A 296 -0.30 -13.02 -13.59
C HIS A 296 -1.34 -11.97 -13.94
N GLY A 297 -2.27 -12.30 -14.82
CA GLY A 297 -3.34 -11.36 -15.15
C GLY A 297 -4.41 -11.90 -16.07
N ILE A 298 -5.56 -11.28 -15.97
CA ILE A 298 -6.81 -11.69 -16.60
C ILE A 298 -6.91 -11.09 -18.01
N SER A 299 -7.32 -11.88 -18.98
CA SER A 299 -7.56 -11.41 -20.35
C SER A 299 -8.69 -10.39 -20.42
N PHE A 300 -8.64 -9.46 -21.39
CA PHE A 300 -9.64 -8.40 -21.54
C PHE A 300 -11.10 -8.90 -21.61
N ASN A 301 -11.31 -10.09 -22.19
CA ASN A 301 -12.64 -10.69 -22.25
C ASN A 301 -13.04 -11.48 -20.98
N GLY A 302 -12.19 -11.49 -19.93
CA GLY A 302 -12.46 -12.16 -18.67
C GLY A 302 -12.53 -13.69 -18.72
N LYS A 303 -12.01 -14.36 -19.78
CA LYS A 303 -12.14 -15.82 -19.95
C LYS A 303 -10.88 -16.60 -19.63
N LEU A 304 -9.71 -15.97 -19.74
CA LEU A 304 -8.41 -16.57 -19.59
C LEU A 304 -7.60 -15.85 -18.52
N LEU A 305 -6.66 -16.56 -17.95
CA LEU A 305 -5.65 -16.07 -17.04
C LEU A 305 -4.28 -16.48 -17.58
N ALA A 306 -3.36 -15.55 -17.69
CA ALA A 306 -1.95 -15.83 -17.90
C ALA A 306 -1.23 -15.85 -16.55
N ILE A 307 -0.26 -16.74 -16.41
CA ILE A 307 0.53 -16.92 -15.19
C ILE A 307 1.99 -17.16 -15.57
N SER A 308 2.90 -16.62 -14.78
CA SER A 308 4.32 -16.98 -14.81
C SER A 308 4.61 -17.98 -13.70
N SER A 309 5.26 -19.07 -14.01
CA SER A 309 5.58 -20.11 -13.03
C SER A 309 6.98 -20.68 -13.25
N SER A 310 7.69 -20.90 -12.15
CA SER A 310 9.04 -21.49 -12.20
C SER A 310 9.00 -22.87 -12.81
N LYS A 311 9.91 -23.10 -13.76
CA LYS A 311 10.15 -24.39 -14.40
C LYS A 311 11.33 -25.09 -13.73
N ASP A 312 11.11 -26.32 -13.27
CA ASP A 312 12.17 -27.21 -12.79
C ASP A 312 12.60 -28.12 -13.92
N ASP A 313 13.38 -27.62 -14.86
CA ASP A 313 14.09 -28.52 -15.78
C ASP A 313 15.61 -28.22 -15.74
N ALA A 314 16.40 -29.23 -16.04
CA ALA A 314 17.85 -29.17 -16.04
C ALA A 314 18.42 -28.12 -17.04
N ALA A 315 17.58 -27.52 -17.86
CA ALA A 315 17.93 -26.58 -18.92
C ALA A 315 17.58 -25.10 -18.57
N GLY A 316 16.77 -24.78 -17.50
CA GLY A 316 16.32 -23.44 -17.29
C GLY A 316 16.10 -23.06 -15.82
N ARG A 317 16.76 -21.98 -15.39
CA ARG A 317 16.38 -21.23 -14.18
C ARG A 317 15.47 -20.09 -14.62
N GLY A 318 14.31 -19.96 -13.98
CA GLY A 318 13.38 -18.86 -14.24
C GLY A 318 11.97 -19.33 -14.56
N SER A 319 11.09 -18.37 -14.79
CA SER A 319 9.68 -18.62 -15.06
C SER A 319 9.41 -18.85 -16.55
N ALA A 320 8.36 -19.59 -16.85
CA ALA A 320 7.73 -19.68 -18.15
C ALA A 320 6.29 -19.16 -18.06
N VAL A 321 5.76 -18.65 -19.17
CA VAL A 321 4.40 -18.16 -19.28
C VAL A 321 3.46 -19.30 -19.66
N TYR A 322 2.36 -19.40 -18.91
CA TYR A 322 1.26 -20.34 -19.15
C TYR A 322 -0.05 -19.59 -19.28
N VAL A 323 -1.05 -20.23 -19.90
CA VAL A 323 -2.42 -19.73 -20.01
C VAL A 323 -3.40 -20.80 -19.56
N VAL A 324 -4.33 -20.43 -18.70
CA VAL A 324 -5.41 -21.26 -18.15
C VAL A 324 -6.76 -20.56 -18.29
N LYS A 325 -7.87 -21.29 -18.20
CA LYS A 325 -9.21 -20.70 -18.10
C LYS A 325 -9.33 -19.97 -16.77
N LEU A 326 -9.99 -18.80 -16.74
CA LEU A 326 -10.17 -18.03 -15.51
C LEU A 326 -10.91 -18.82 -14.40
N LYS A 327 -11.73 -19.80 -14.76
CA LYS A 327 -12.37 -20.71 -13.80
C LYS A 327 -11.44 -21.80 -13.23
N GLY A 328 -10.19 -21.85 -13.70
CA GLY A 328 -9.20 -22.86 -13.34
C GLY A 328 -9.15 -24.06 -14.30
N GLY A 329 -8.22 -24.95 -14.04
CA GLY A 329 -7.94 -26.16 -14.81
C GLY A 329 -6.44 -26.33 -15.05
N GLU A 330 -6.05 -27.22 -15.97
CA GLU A 330 -4.67 -27.44 -16.34
C GLU A 330 -4.16 -26.32 -17.26
N PRO A 331 -3.08 -25.58 -16.91
CA PRO A 331 -2.51 -24.53 -17.75
C PRO A 331 -1.76 -25.08 -18.94
N ARG A 332 -1.81 -24.34 -20.03
CA ARG A 332 -1.03 -24.64 -21.23
C ARG A 332 0.19 -23.75 -21.30
N LEU A 333 1.36 -24.33 -21.55
CA LEU A 333 2.62 -23.63 -21.76
C LEU A 333 2.56 -22.76 -23.02
N VAL A 334 3.00 -21.51 -22.93
CA VAL A 334 3.12 -20.54 -24.03
C VAL A 334 4.58 -20.30 -24.41
N THR A 335 5.47 -20.11 -23.42
CA THR A 335 6.89 -19.85 -23.66
C THR A 335 7.73 -21.03 -23.18
N PRO A 336 8.21 -21.90 -24.07
CA PRO A 336 9.07 -23.03 -23.68
C PRO A 336 10.47 -22.62 -23.24
N GLU A 337 10.99 -21.49 -23.75
CA GLU A 337 12.29 -20.91 -23.39
C GLU A 337 12.17 -20.01 -22.16
N THR A 338 13.09 -20.16 -21.21
CA THR A 338 13.13 -19.43 -19.94
C THR A 338 14.41 -18.60 -19.81
N PRO A 339 14.40 -17.50 -19.01
CA PRO A 339 13.26 -16.97 -18.29
C PRO A 339 12.28 -16.19 -19.19
N SER A 340 11.01 -16.24 -18.84
CA SER A 340 9.94 -15.44 -19.43
C SER A 340 8.95 -15.05 -18.33
N TYR A 341 8.68 -13.75 -18.19
CA TYR A 341 7.80 -13.18 -17.16
C TYR A 341 6.66 -12.43 -17.84
N TRP A 342 5.43 -12.86 -17.60
CA TRP A 342 4.22 -12.26 -18.18
C TRP A 342 3.94 -10.88 -17.59
N HIS A 343 3.49 -9.94 -18.45
CA HIS A 343 3.06 -8.62 -18.00
C HIS A 343 1.74 -8.15 -18.61
N GLY A 344 1.33 -8.64 -19.77
CA GLY A 344 0.11 -8.12 -20.36
C GLY A 344 -0.56 -9.04 -21.39
N TRP A 345 -1.84 -8.77 -21.59
CA TRP A 345 -2.64 -9.32 -22.67
C TRP A 345 -2.79 -8.32 -23.82
N HIS A 346 -2.76 -8.81 -25.03
CA HIS A 346 -3.25 -8.02 -26.15
C HIS A 346 -4.81 -7.98 -26.10
N PRO A 347 -5.48 -6.85 -26.42
CA PRO A 347 -6.94 -6.75 -26.38
C PRO A 347 -7.70 -7.76 -27.28
N ASN A 348 -7.03 -8.34 -28.31
CA ASN A 348 -7.60 -9.42 -29.11
C ASN A 348 -7.74 -10.75 -28.35
N ASN A 349 -7.18 -10.87 -27.12
CA ASN A 349 -7.16 -12.08 -26.28
C ASN A 349 -6.51 -13.32 -26.93
N LYS A 350 -5.66 -13.12 -27.93
CA LYS A 350 -4.97 -14.21 -28.66
C LYS A 350 -3.44 -14.13 -28.50
N GLU A 351 -2.94 -13.04 -27.93
CA GLU A 351 -1.50 -12.82 -27.74
C GLU A 351 -1.24 -12.32 -26.33
N VAL A 352 -0.05 -12.61 -25.84
CA VAL A 352 0.50 -12.11 -24.57
C VAL A 352 1.80 -11.38 -24.84
N ILE A 353 2.12 -10.43 -23.94
CA ILE A 353 3.36 -9.69 -23.90
C ILE A 353 4.07 -10.01 -22.58
N TYR A 354 5.39 -10.12 -22.64
CA TYR A 354 6.23 -10.55 -21.52
C TYR A 354 7.65 -10.05 -21.69
N VAL A 355 8.42 -10.02 -20.60
CA VAL A 355 9.86 -9.80 -20.66
C VAL A 355 10.60 -11.14 -20.60
N ALA A 356 11.69 -11.24 -21.35
CA ALA A 356 12.45 -12.47 -21.44
C ALA A 356 13.91 -12.22 -21.78
N GLN A 357 14.79 -13.16 -21.37
CA GLN A 357 16.18 -13.23 -21.82
C GLN A 357 16.28 -14.27 -22.92
N ARG A 358 16.95 -13.93 -24.02
CA ARG A 358 17.15 -14.82 -25.19
C ARG A 358 18.57 -14.75 -25.68
N GLY A 359 18.95 -15.78 -26.43
CA GLY A 359 20.27 -15.85 -27.05
C GLY A 359 21.43 -15.96 -26.07
N GLY A 360 21.20 -16.42 -24.84
CA GLY A 360 22.23 -16.56 -23.79
C GLY A 360 22.71 -15.24 -23.18
N THR A 361 22.04 -14.11 -23.45
CA THR A 361 22.36 -12.83 -22.85
C THR A 361 21.56 -12.61 -21.55
N PRO A 362 22.12 -11.90 -20.55
CA PRO A 362 21.39 -11.57 -19.32
C PRO A 362 20.48 -10.34 -19.50
N ILE A 363 20.15 -9.96 -20.74
CA ILE A 363 19.40 -8.75 -21.07
C ILE A 363 17.94 -9.09 -21.25
N TYR A 364 17.06 -8.43 -20.51
CA TYR A 364 15.62 -8.55 -20.70
C TYR A 364 15.17 -7.67 -21.85
N ASN A 365 14.37 -8.26 -22.73
CA ASN A 365 13.68 -7.58 -23.80
C ASN A 365 12.19 -7.90 -23.75
N ILE A 366 11.37 -7.03 -24.33
CA ILE A 366 9.93 -7.22 -24.46
C ILE A 366 9.65 -8.08 -25.68
N TYR A 367 8.89 -9.15 -25.47
CA TYR A 367 8.45 -10.07 -26.52
C TYR A 367 6.94 -10.21 -26.53
N ARG A 368 6.38 -10.49 -27.68
CA ARG A 368 5.00 -10.96 -27.81
C ARG A 368 4.94 -12.36 -28.40
N ASN A 369 3.93 -13.12 -28.03
CA ASN A 369 3.68 -14.44 -28.59
C ASN A 369 2.18 -14.75 -28.63
N SER A 370 1.78 -15.62 -29.55
CA SER A 370 0.44 -16.21 -29.55
C SER A 370 0.24 -17.05 -28.29
N ILE A 371 -0.95 -16.98 -27.67
CA ILE A 371 -1.31 -17.87 -26.57
C ILE A 371 -1.25 -19.36 -26.97
N LYS A 372 -1.21 -19.69 -28.26
CA LYS A 372 -1.04 -21.06 -28.73
C LYS A 372 0.43 -21.51 -28.75
N GLY A 373 1.35 -20.60 -28.42
CA GLY A 373 2.79 -20.77 -28.62
C GLY A 373 3.21 -20.51 -30.06
N GLY A 374 4.44 -20.86 -30.41
CA GLY A 374 5.02 -20.66 -31.74
C GLY A 374 6.20 -19.68 -31.70
N LYS A 375 6.50 -19.04 -32.82
CA LYS A 375 7.61 -18.10 -32.93
C LYS A 375 7.24 -16.79 -32.20
N GLU A 376 8.02 -16.44 -31.22
CA GLU A 376 7.93 -15.16 -30.53
C GLU A 376 8.50 -14.00 -31.37
N VAL A 377 8.05 -12.79 -31.12
CA VAL A 377 8.49 -11.56 -31.78
C VAL A 377 9.08 -10.63 -30.74
N ALA A 378 10.37 -10.28 -30.90
CA ALA A 378 11.01 -9.24 -30.09
C ALA A 378 10.46 -7.86 -30.49
N LEU A 379 10.07 -7.06 -29.50
CA LEU A 379 9.59 -5.67 -29.68
C LEU A 379 10.66 -4.66 -29.27
N THR A 380 11.65 -5.09 -28.50
CA THR A 380 12.77 -4.25 -28.07
C THR A 380 14.09 -4.95 -28.35
N ASP A 381 15.15 -4.14 -28.47
CA ASP A 381 16.54 -4.56 -28.49
C ASP A 381 17.29 -3.62 -27.55
N ILE A 382 17.50 -4.06 -26.32
CA ILE A 382 17.99 -3.24 -25.22
C ILE A 382 19.49 -3.46 -25.04
N PRO A 383 20.29 -2.37 -24.95
CA PRO A 383 21.72 -2.47 -24.71
C PRO A 383 22.07 -3.09 -23.35
N GLN A 384 23.29 -3.62 -23.29
CA GLN A 384 23.82 -4.14 -22.02
C GLN A 384 23.90 -3.04 -20.97
N GLY A 385 23.46 -3.33 -19.73
CA GLY A 385 23.43 -2.40 -18.62
C GLY A 385 22.15 -1.59 -18.50
N GLU A 386 21.22 -1.73 -19.46
CA GLU A 386 19.87 -1.22 -19.39
C GLU A 386 18.86 -2.34 -19.10
N HIS A 387 17.65 -1.93 -18.71
CA HIS A 387 16.58 -2.85 -18.33
C HIS A 387 15.23 -2.35 -18.82
N VAL A 388 14.34 -3.29 -19.15
CA VAL A 388 12.92 -3.05 -19.43
C VAL A 388 12.06 -4.07 -18.69
N ASP A 389 10.88 -3.61 -18.22
CA ASP A 389 9.95 -4.47 -17.49
C ASP A 389 8.52 -3.92 -17.55
N GLY A 390 7.56 -4.59 -16.92
CA GLY A 390 6.20 -4.11 -16.66
C GLY A 390 5.40 -3.73 -17.91
N CYS A 391 5.57 -4.47 -19.03
CA CYS A 391 4.96 -4.11 -20.30
C CYS A 391 3.47 -4.46 -20.38
N GLU A 392 2.62 -3.49 -20.69
CA GLU A 392 1.16 -3.63 -20.77
C GLU A 392 0.59 -2.93 -22.00
N TYR A 393 -0.37 -3.58 -22.70
CA TYR A 393 -1.07 -2.97 -23.83
C TYR A 393 -2.12 -1.96 -23.36
N SER A 394 -2.25 -0.85 -24.09
CA SER A 394 -3.44 -0.01 -23.98
C SER A 394 -4.71 -0.79 -24.31
N PRO A 395 -5.87 -0.43 -23.73
CA PRO A 395 -7.14 -1.12 -23.99
C PRO A 395 -7.57 -1.13 -25.46
N ASP A 396 -7.15 -0.13 -26.26
CA ASP A 396 -7.39 -0.05 -27.70
C ASP A 396 -6.33 -0.81 -28.55
N GLY A 397 -5.28 -1.32 -27.89
CA GLY A 397 -4.21 -2.11 -28.54
C GLY A 397 -3.24 -1.31 -29.38
N LYS A 398 -3.25 0.02 -29.34
CA LYS A 398 -2.36 0.85 -30.16
C LYS A 398 -0.98 1.04 -29.57
N PHE A 399 -0.89 1.06 -28.23
CA PHE A 399 0.33 1.33 -27.49
C PHE A 399 0.67 0.18 -26.55
N ILE A 400 1.95 0.10 -26.20
CA ILE A 400 2.50 -0.68 -25.10
C ILE A 400 3.17 0.32 -24.15
N TYR A 401 2.75 0.30 -22.89
CA TYR A 401 3.38 1.03 -21.80
C TYR A 401 4.33 0.10 -21.07
N TYR A 402 5.47 0.60 -20.65
CA TYR A 402 6.50 -0.19 -19.97
C TYR A 402 7.40 0.70 -19.13
N ASN A 403 8.21 0.14 -18.26
CA ASN A 403 9.29 0.86 -17.64
C ASN A 403 10.64 0.47 -18.24
N GLY A 404 11.54 1.45 -18.34
CA GLY A 404 12.85 1.25 -18.93
C GLY A 404 13.89 2.25 -18.47
N SER A 405 15.16 1.83 -18.44
CA SER A 405 16.28 2.64 -17.96
C SER A 405 17.06 3.36 -19.07
N HIS A 406 16.49 3.49 -20.26
CA HIS A 406 17.16 4.05 -21.46
C HIS A 406 17.68 5.48 -21.31
N SER A 407 17.02 6.29 -20.44
CA SER A 407 17.43 7.67 -20.18
C SER A 407 18.44 7.82 -19.03
N GLY A 408 19.00 6.69 -18.55
CA GLY A 408 19.94 6.69 -17.42
C GLY A 408 19.27 6.47 -16.07
N ASN A 409 17.95 6.55 -15.98
CA ASN A 409 17.13 6.24 -14.81
C ASN A 409 15.93 5.38 -15.19
N MET A 410 15.36 4.64 -14.25
CA MET A 410 14.15 3.84 -14.49
C MET A 410 12.94 4.76 -14.58
N GLN A 411 12.35 4.85 -15.76
CA GLN A 411 11.26 5.76 -16.08
C GLN A 411 10.15 5.01 -16.84
N LEU A 412 8.94 5.60 -16.89
CA LEU A 412 7.85 5.09 -17.70
C LEU A 412 8.00 5.54 -19.15
N TRP A 413 7.69 4.62 -20.05
CA TRP A 413 7.74 4.78 -21.49
C TRP A 413 6.47 4.24 -22.13
N ARG A 414 6.16 4.71 -23.33
CA ARG A 414 5.23 4.03 -24.23
C ARG A 414 5.86 3.87 -25.62
N MET A 415 5.38 2.88 -26.36
CA MET A 415 5.73 2.64 -27.75
C MET A 415 4.50 2.17 -28.50
N LYS A 416 4.53 2.23 -29.84
CA LYS A 416 3.47 1.59 -30.65
C LYS A 416 3.48 0.08 -30.45
N ALA A 417 2.33 -0.57 -30.72
CA ALA A 417 2.17 -2.02 -30.53
C ALA A 417 3.12 -2.89 -31.38
N ASP A 418 3.78 -2.32 -32.39
CA ASP A 418 4.81 -2.96 -33.22
C ASP A 418 6.24 -2.78 -32.66
N GLY A 419 6.43 -2.04 -31.55
CA GLY A 419 7.72 -1.76 -30.90
C GLY A 419 8.40 -0.46 -31.40
N THR A 420 7.78 0.29 -32.31
CA THR A 420 8.30 1.57 -32.84
C THR A 420 7.82 2.78 -32.02
N ASP A 421 8.35 3.95 -32.33
CA ASP A 421 7.95 5.28 -31.77
C ASP A 421 7.94 5.28 -30.24
N ARG A 422 9.11 5.03 -29.64
CA ARG A 422 9.31 5.02 -28.18
C ARG A 422 9.33 6.45 -27.63
N GLU A 423 8.51 6.70 -26.63
CA GLU A 423 8.34 7.98 -25.96
C GLU A 423 8.46 7.84 -24.44
N GLN A 424 9.26 8.66 -23.80
CA GLN A 424 9.37 8.73 -22.34
C GLN A 424 8.22 9.54 -21.75
N LEU A 425 7.62 9.06 -20.66
CA LEU A 425 6.47 9.68 -20.01
C LEU A 425 6.79 10.31 -18.65
N THR A 426 7.83 9.85 -17.95
CA THR A 426 8.24 10.39 -16.65
C THR A 426 9.71 10.80 -16.69
N PHE A 427 10.08 11.87 -15.92
CA PHE A 427 11.39 12.52 -16.02
C PHE A 427 11.97 12.89 -14.64
N ASP A 428 11.42 12.33 -13.57
CA ASP A 428 11.85 12.66 -12.21
C ASP A 428 13.02 11.78 -11.73
N GLU A 429 13.52 12.03 -10.54
CA GLU A 429 14.65 11.30 -9.93
C GLU A 429 14.29 9.93 -9.36
N ASN A 430 12.97 9.67 -9.14
CA ASN A 430 12.49 8.39 -8.64
C ASN A 430 12.67 7.28 -9.67
N LYS A 431 12.62 6.03 -9.19
CA LYS A 431 12.60 4.84 -10.06
C LYS A 431 11.15 4.42 -10.25
N ASN A 432 10.61 4.70 -11.43
CA ASN A 432 9.20 4.49 -11.78
C ASN A 432 9.02 3.13 -12.46
N TRP A 433 8.19 2.26 -11.86
CA TRP A 433 8.02 0.86 -12.25
C TRP A 433 6.54 0.51 -12.46
N PHE A 434 6.28 -0.51 -13.33
CA PHE A 434 4.99 -1.18 -13.53
C PHE A 434 3.84 -0.22 -13.86
N PRO A 435 3.84 0.41 -15.06
CA PRO A 435 2.74 1.26 -15.49
C PRO A 435 1.50 0.41 -15.82
N HIS A 436 0.41 0.62 -15.09
CA HIS A 436 -0.88 -0.04 -15.29
C HIS A 436 -1.90 0.93 -15.84
N ILE A 437 -2.40 0.64 -17.04
CA ILE A 437 -3.37 1.48 -17.73
C ILE A 437 -4.76 1.17 -17.23
N SER A 438 -5.54 2.21 -16.90
CA SER A 438 -6.95 2.02 -16.53
C SER A 438 -7.77 1.41 -17.68
N PRO A 439 -8.81 0.62 -17.39
CA PRO A 439 -9.68 0.02 -18.41
C PRO A 439 -10.31 1.02 -19.38
N ASP A 440 -10.54 2.27 -18.96
CA ASP A 440 -11.03 3.36 -19.83
C ASP A 440 -9.94 4.04 -20.67
N GLY A 441 -8.66 3.62 -20.49
CA GLY A 441 -7.53 4.12 -21.23
C GLY A 441 -7.04 5.52 -20.87
N LYS A 442 -7.52 6.12 -19.76
CA LYS A 442 -7.25 7.52 -19.43
C LYS A 442 -6.12 7.74 -18.44
N TRP A 443 -5.83 6.74 -17.59
CA TRP A 443 -4.94 6.88 -16.45
C TRP A 443 -3.87 5.79 -16.42
N ILE A 444 -2.72 6.13 -15.89
CA ILE A 444 -1.64 5.21 -15.51
C ILE A 444 -1.47 5.26 -14.01
N ALA A 445 -1.61 4.11 -13.35
CA ALA A 445 -1.18 3.93 -11.96
C ALA A 445 0.15 3.17 -11.95
N TYR A 446 1.09 3.58 -11.10
CA TYR A 446 2.42 2.97 -11.03
C TYR A 446 3.07 3.14 -9.67
N ILE A 447 4.12 2.39 -9.41
CA ILE A 447 4.91 2.50 -8.19
C ILE A 447 6.20 3.31 -8.44
N ALA A 448 6.52 4.21 -7.52
CA ALA A 448 7.75 5.00 -7.54
C ALA A 448 8.57 4.70 -6.29
N PHE A 449 9.81 4.27 -6.51
CA PHE A 449 10.82 4.09 -5.48
C PHE A 449 11.63 5.37 -5.33
N PRO A 450 12.15 5.65 -4.12
CA PRO A 450 12.92 6.84 -3.87
C PRO A 450 14.27 6.82 -4.63
N PRO A 451 14.93 7.98 -4.80
CA PRO A 451 16.12 8.15 -5.63
C PRO A 451 17.33 7.30 -5.27
N GLU A 452 17.48 6.93 -4.00
CA GLU A 452 18.60 6.11 -3.50
C GLU A 452 18.54 4.64 -3.91
N ILE A 453 17.40 4.16 -4.43
CA ILE A 453 17.31 2.80 -4.95
C ILE A 453 18.08 2.69 -6.27
N GLU A 454 18.81 1.58 -6.43
CA GLU A 454 19.54 1.30 -7.67
C GLU A 454 18.60 1.30 -8.89
N LYS A 455 19.04 1.89 -10.00
CA LYS A 455 18.18 2.21 -11.16
C LYS A 455 17.43 1.01 -11.75
N ASN A 456 18.05 -0.18 -11.72
CA ASN A 456 17.47 -1.42 -12.29
C ASN A 456 16.90 -2.36 -11.20
N SER A 457 16.64 -1.83 -10.00
CA SER A 457 16.15 -2.61 -8.86
C SER A 457 14.78 -2.11 -8.40
N HIS A 458 13.94 -3.06 -7.98
CA HIS A 458 12.62 -2.82 -7.39
C HIS A 458 12.42 -3.71 -6.15
N PRO A 459 13.20 -3.44 -5.07
CA PRO A 459 13.22 -4.30 -3.89
C PRO A 459 11.90 -4.27 -3.11
N SER A 460 11.64 -5.33 -2.33
CA SER A 460 10.58 -5.34 -1.33
C SER A 460 10.96 -4.47 -0.12
N TYR A 461 9.97 -4.10 0.69
CA TYR A 461 10.13 -3.49 2.00
C TYR A 461 10.88 -2.15 1.97
N LYS A 462 10.38 -1.24 1.15
CA LYS A 462 10.88 0.14 1.02
C LYS A 462 9.74 1.15 1.22
N ARG A 463 10.11 2.37 1.53
CA ARG A 463 9.18 3.51 1.48
C ARG A 463 8.95 3.84 0.02
N VAL A 464 7.74 3.63 -0.46
CA VAL A 464 7.37 3.84 -1.86
C VAL A 464 6.11 4.68 -1.95
N THR A 465 5.85 5.22 -3.13
CA THR A 465 4.60 5.89 -3.43
C THR A 465 3.89 5.20 -4.58
N LEU A 466 2.55 5.14 -4.52
CA LEU A 466 1.76 4.92 -5.72
C LEU A 466 1.41 6.27 -6.33
N ARG A 467 1.52 6.35 -7.63
CA ARG A 467 1.30 7.58 -8.40
C ARG A 467 0.29 7.36 -9.50
N LEU A 468 -0.41 8.42 -9.84
CA LEU A 468 -1.42 8.47 -10.89
C LEU A 468 -1.06 9.58 -11.87
N MET A 469 -1.08 9.30 -13.17
CA MET A 469 -0.90 10.30 -14.22
C MET A 469 -1.86 10.05 -15.40
N PRO A 470 -2.14 11.05 -16.24
CA PRO A 470 -2.86 10.82 -17.49
C PRO A 470 -2.10 9.85 -18.41
N ALA A 471 -2.82 9.00 -19.16
CA ALA A 471 -2.21 8.02 -20.07
C ALA A 471 -1.41 8.69 -21.21
N GLU A 472 -1.77 9.93 -21.58
CA GLU A 472 -1.08 10.72 -22.58
C GLU A 472 0.18 11.45 -22.07
N GLY A 473 0.51 11.24 -20.78
CA GLY A 473 1.60 11.98 -20.12
C GLY A 473 1.09 13.17 -19.31
N GLY A 474 1.98 13.81 -18.56
CA GLY A 474 1.68 14.95 -17.71
C GLY A 474 2.19 14.79 -16.28
N GLU A 475 1.85 15.74 -15.40
CA GLU A 475 2.34 15.77 -14.03
C GLU A 475 1.73 14.64 -13.18
N PRO A 476 2.54 13.77 -12.57
CA PRO A 476 2.05 12.71 -11.70
C PRO A 476 1.56 13.24 -10.35
N LYS A 477 0.52 12.59 -9.79
CA LYS A 477 0.06 12.80 -8.42
C LYS A 477 0.41 11.60 -7.55
N VAL A 478 0.88 11.84 -6.34
CA VAL A 478 1.02 10.80 -5.31
C VAL A 478 -0.38 10.46 -4.78
N ILE A 479 -0.81 9.21 -4.92
CA ILE A 479 -2.11 8.77 -4.46
C ILE A 479 -2.04 7.87 -3.22
N ALA A 480 -0.86 7.29 -2.93
CA ALA A 480 -0.61 6.59 -1.67
C ALA A 480 0.86 6.69 -1.25
N TYR A 481 1.07 6.78 0.05
CA TYR A 481 2.36 6.71 0.72
C TYR A 481 2.37 5.41 1.52
N LEU A 482 3.31 4.52 1.26
CA LEU A 482 3.27 3.19 1.88
C LEU A 482 4.65 2.55 2.04
N TYR A 483 4.69 1.55 2.90
CA TYR A 483 5.80 0.63 3.02
C TYR A 483 5.48 -0.61 2.17
N GLY A 484 6.30 -0.90 1.13
CA GLY A 484 6.00 -1.91 0.13
C GLY A 484 7.17 -2.14 -0.82
N GLY A 485 6.88 -2.25 -2.12
CA GLY A 485 7.88 -2.46 -3.18
C GLY A 485 7.53 -3.60 -4.10
N GLN A 486 8.47 -4.54 -4.32
CA GLN A 486 8.21 -5.75 -5.09
C GLN A 486 7.00 -6.50 -4.49
N GLY A 487 6.02 -6.83 -5.32
CA GLY A 487 4.76 -7.48 -4.92
C GLY A 487 3.61 -6.51 -4.64
N THR A 488 3.88 -5.21 -4.52
CA THR A 488 2.85 -4.21 -4.23
C THR A 488 1.84 -4.07 -5.37
N ILE A 489 2.31 -3.79 -6.59
CA ILE A 489 1.46 -3.54 -7.77
C ILE A 489 2.18 -3.99 -9.07
N ASN A 490 2.66 -5.23 -9.12
CA ASN A 490 3.42 -5.74 -10.27
C ASN A 490 2.56 -6.11 -11.48
N VAL A 491 1.24 -6.14 -11.35
CA VAL A 491 0.30 -6.63 -12.35
C VAL A 491 -0.88 -5.68 -12.50
N PRO A 492 -1.64 -5.74 -13.61
CA PRO A 492 -2.83 -4.90 -13.81
C PRO A 492 -3.80 -5.01 -12.63
N SER A 493 -3.99 -3.91 -11.91
CA SER A 493 -4.68 -3.89 -10.60
C SER A 493 -5.92 -2.98 -10.58
N TRP A 494 -6.35 -2.46 -11.71
CA TRP A 494 -7.50 -1.58 -11.82
C TRP A 494 -8.83 -2.32 -11.65
N SER A 495 -9.77 -1.68 -10.96
CA SER A 495 -11.17 -2.09 -10.99
C SER A 495 -11.78 -1.90 -12.39
N PRO A 496 -12.80 -2.72 -12.78
CA PRO A 496 -13.40 -2.63 -14.11
C PRO A 496 -14.01 -1.26 -14.46
N ASP A 497 -14.36 -0.46 -13.47
CA ASP A 497 -14.92 0.89 -13.62
C ASP A 497 -13.86 2.01 -13.67
N SER A 498 -12.56 1.65 -13.65
CA SER A 498 -11.44 2.59 -13.67
C SER A 498 -11.39 3.57 -12.49
N ARG A 499 -11.99 3.23 -11.34
CA ARG A 499 -12.05 4.12 -10.17
C ARG A 499 -11.16 3.70 -9.02
N GLN A 500 -10.83 2.42 -8.96
CA GLN A 500 -10.05 1.86 -7.86
C GLN A 500 -8.86 1.05 -8.38
N ILE A 501 -7.83 0.95 -7.56
CA ILE A 501 -6.73 0.00 -7.71
C ILE A 501 -6.67 -0.90 -6.50
N ALA A 502 -6.16 -2.12 -6.69
CA ALA A 502 -5.81 -3.03 -5.61
C ALA A 502 -4.28 -3.13 -5.51
N PHE A 503 -3.75 -3.22 -4.31
CA PHE A 503 -2.31 -3.32 -4.07
C PHE A 503 -2.01 -4.00 -2.73
N VAL A 504 -0.74 -4.32 -2.50
CA VAL A 504 -0.26 -4.87 -1.23
C VAL A 504 0.70 -3.89 -0.57
N SER A 505 0.47 -3.57 0.69
CA SER A 505 1.44 -2.91 1.57
C SER A 505 2.02 -3.90 2.58
N ASN A 506 3.18 -3.58 3.15
CA ASN A 506 3.91 -4.44 4.07
C ASN A 506 4.01 -3.80 5.46
N SER A 507 4.17 -4.65 6.47
CA SER A 507 4.53 -4.24 7.82
C SER A 507 5.29 -5.38 8.49
N GLY A 508 6.38 -5.09 9.18
CA GLY A 508 7.03 -6.02 10.10
C GLY A 508 6.09 -6.44 11.24
N ASN A 509 6.52 -7.40 12.05
CA ASN A 509 5.77 -7.90 13.21
C ASN A 509 5.91 -6.99 14.43
#